data_9a7b2ca09eb9254fc7937fc4812920fa
#
_entry.id   9a7b2ca09eb9254fc7937fc4812920fa
#
_cell.length_a   1.000
_cell.length_b   1.000
_cell.length_c   1.000
_cell.angle_alpha   90.00
_cell.angle_beta   90.00
_cell.angle_gamma   90.00
#
_symmetry.space_group_name_H-M   'P 1'
#
loop_
_entity.id
_entity.type
_entity.pdbx_description
1 polymer ?
#
loop_
_entity_poly.entity_id
_entity_poly.type
_entity_poly.pdbx_seq_one_letter_code
_entity_poly.pdbx_strand_id
1 'polypeptide(L)'
;MATAAKDSTLKDAQNGSVRVEIFDQAYNLRGSDPEYISKLAEYVDTKMRAVAEATNTIDTVRLAVLAALNIADEYHLLKRKQESGATDYQKRAHLLADALDEVLDENRKAG
;
A
#
# COMPACT_ATOMS: atom_id res chain seq x y z
N MET A 1 -31.79 -0.07 -17.03
CA MET A 1 -31.17 -0.82 -15.93
C MET A 1 -29.72 -0.41 -15.76
N ALA A 2 -28.89 -0.55 -16.78
CA ALA A 2 -27.50 -0.07 -16.71
C ALA A 2 -27.40 1.44 -16.46
N THR A 3 -28.35 2.21 -17.00
CA THR A 3 -28.42 3.67 -16.82
C THR A 3 -28.68 4.05 -15.35
N ALA A 4 -29.58 3.29 -14.69
CA ALA A 4 -29.90 3.55 -13.28
C ALA A 4 -28.68 3.29 -12.37
N ALA A 5 -27.88 2.26 -12.66
CA ALA A 5 -26.66 1.96 -11.92
C ALA A 5 -25.61 3.06 -12.08
N LYS A 6 -25.46 3.60 -13.31
CA LYS A 6 -24.56 4.72 -13.58
C LYS A 6 -25.00 5.98 -12.86
N ASP A 7 -26.30 6.29 -12.90
CA ASP A 7 -26.86 7.45 -12.22
C ASP A 7 -26.65 7.36 -10.71
N SER A 8 -26.84 6.16 -10.14
CA SER A 8 -26.63 5.91 -8.72
C SER A 8 -25.16 6.15 -8.33
N THR A 9 -24.22 5.69 -9.15
CA THR A 9 -22.78 5.89 -8.91
C THR A 9 -22.42 7.38 -8.97
N LEU A 10 -22.97 8.11 -9.93
CA LEU A 10 -22.72 9.55 -10.06
C LEU A 10 -23.29 10.33 -8.88
N LYS A 11 -24.49 9.97 -8.43
CA LYS A 11 -25.10 10.59 -7.25
C LYS A 11 -24.26 10.32 -6.00
N ASP A 12 -23.80 9.09 -5.83
CA ASP A 12 -22.97 8.72 -4.70
C ASP A 12 -21.66 9.52 -4.69
N ALA A 13 -21.02 9.70 -5.86
CA ALA A 13 -19.82 10.49 -5.98
C ALA A 13 -20.06 11.97 -5.65
N GLN A 14 -21.20 12.54 -6.11
CA GLN A 14 -21.57 13.91 -5.82
C GLN A 14 -21.84 14.14 -4.33
N ASN A 15 -22.34 13.14 -3.63
CA ASN A 15 -22.65 13.20 -2.20
C ASN A 15 -21.45 12.80 -1.33
N GLY A 16 -20.25 12.61 -1.91
CA GLY A 16 -19.09 12.14 -1.18
C GLY A 16 -19.10 10.65 -0.92
N SER A 17 -19.99 9.91 -1.58
CA SER A 17 -20.06 8.46 -1.54
C SER A 17 -19.52 7.87 -2.83
N VAL A 18 -18.83 6.73 -2.71
CA VAL A 18 -18.29 6.01 -3.86
C VAL A 18 -18.78 4.57 -3.80
N ARG A 19 -19.38 4.12 -4.89
CA ARG A 19 -19.78 2.73 -5.01
C ARG A 19 -18.63 1.93 -5.58
N VAL A 20 -18.23 0.90 -4.87
CA VAL A 20 -17.17 -0.01 -5.28
C VAL A 20 -17.66 -1.44 -5.26
N GLU A 21 -17.03 -2.28 -6.05
CA GLU A 21 -17.29 -3.73 -6.04
C GLU A 21 -16.03 -4.44 -5.57
N ILE A 22 -16.18 -5.25 -4.53
CA ILE A 22 -15.11 -6.06 -3.97
C ILE A 22 -15.60 -7.48 -3.87
N PHE A 23 -14.94 -8.39 -4.54
CA PHE A 23 -15.28 -9.82 -4.59
C PHE A 23 -16.76 -10.02 -4.94
N ASP A 24 -17.18 -9.34 -6.02
CA ASP A 24 -18.54 -9.40 -6.60
C ASP A 24 -19.63 -8.85 -5.70
N GLN A 25 -19.29 -8.11 -4.66
CA GLN A 25 -20.26 -7.42 -3.81
C GLN A 25 -20.06 -5.91 -3.87
N ALA A 26 -21.16 -5.19 -3.89
CA ALA A 26 -21.14 -3.74 -3.98
C ALA A 26 -21.17 -3.11 -2.60
N TYR A 27 -20.36 -2.06 -2.42
CA TYR A 27 -20.28 -1.30 -1.18
C TYR A 27 -20.33 0.18 -1.50
N ASN A 28 -21.01 0.94 -0.67
CA ASN A 28 -21.03 2.39 -0.74
C ASN A 28 -20.11 2.94 0.36
N LEU A 29 -19.04 3.60 -0.06
CA LEU A 29 -18.04 4.12 0.85
C LEU A 29 -18.07 5.64 0.82
N ARG A 30 -17.77 6.27 1.94
CA ARG A 30 -17.63 7.72 2.02
C ARG A 30 -16.18 8.13 1.85
N GLY A 31 -15.97 9.17 1.06
CA GLY A 31 -14.65 9.71 0.85
C GLY A 31 -14.68 10.88 -0.10
N SER A 32 -13.67 11.74 0.01
CA SER A 32 -13.57 12.95 -0.82
C SER A 32 -12.83 12.71 -2.14
N ASP A 33 -12.20 11.56 -2.30
CA ASP A 33 -11.44 11.23 -3.51
C ASP A 33 -11.91 9.90 -4.07
N PRO A 34 -12.89 9.94 -5.00
CA PRO A 34 -13.47 8.70 -5.56
C PRO A 34 -12.45 7.84 -6.30
N GLU A 35 -11.53 8.44 -7.03
CA GLU A 35 -10.51 7.68 -7.77
C GLU A 35 -9.60 6.90 -6.84
N TYR A 36 -9.18 7.52 -5.76
CA TYR A 36 -8.33 6.88 -4.78
C TYR A 36 -9.05 5.72 -4.10
N ILE A 37 -10.30 5.93 -3.71
CA ILE A 37 -11.11 4.88 -3.08
C ILE A 37 -11.34 3.71 -4.03
N SER A 38 -11.57 3.99 -5.30
CA SER A 38 -11.71 2.94 -6.32
C SER A 38 -10.44 2.12 -6.46
N LYS A 39 -9.27 2.75 -6.41
CA LYS A 39 -7.98 2.06 -6.45
C LYS A 39 -7.77 1.15 -5.25
N LEU A 40 -8.16 1.63 -4.06
CA LEU A 40 -8.08 0.82 -2.85
C LEU A 40 -8.98 -0.41 -2.96
N ALA A 41 -10.22 -0.22 -3.43
CA ALA A 41 -11.17 -1.31 -3.60
C ALA A 41 -10.67 -2.34 -4.61
N GLU A 42 -10.12 -1.88 -5.71
CA GLU A 42 -9.53 -2.76 -6.74
C GLU A 42 -8.39 -3.59 -6.17
N TYR A 43 -7.55 -2.97 -5.35
CA TYR A 43 -6.44 -3.66 -4.73
C TYR A 43 -6.92 -4.76 -3.78
N VAL A 44 -7.92 -4.46 -2.95
CA VAL A 44 -8.51 -5.46 -2.04
C VAL A 44 -9.16 -6.58 -2.83
N ASP A 45 -9.90 -6.25 -3.89
CA ASP A 45 -10.52 -7.24 -4.76
C ASP A 45 -9.49 -8.20 -5.35
N THR A 46 -8.41 -7.66 -5.88
CA THR A 46 -7.31 -8.45 -6.45
C THR A 46 -6.69 -9.38 -5.41
N LYS A 47 -6.48 -8.89 -4.19
CA LYS A 47 -5.93 -9.70 -3.11
C LYS A 47 -6.87 -10.83 -2.70
N MET A 48 -8.15 -10.55 -2.60
CA MET A 48 -9.14 -11.58 -2.25
C MET A 48 -9.21 -12.67 -3.31
N ARG A 49 -9.17 -12.29 -4.59
CA ARG A 49 -9.19 -13.26 -5.69
C ARG A 49 -7.94 -14.13 -5.70
N ALA A 50 -6.78 -13.55 -5.44
CA ALA A 50 -5.53 -14.28 -5.35
C ALA A 50 -5.56 -15.30 -4.22
N VAL A 51 -6.07 -14.92 -3.06
CA VAL A 51 -6.22 -15.82 -1.91
C VAL A 51 -7.22 -16.95 -2.22
N ALA A 52 -8.32 -16.60 -2.89
CA ALA A 52 -9.33 -17.60 -3.28
C ALA A 52 -8.72 -18.67 -4.18
N GLU A 53 -7.91 -18.28 -5.15
CA GLU A 53 -7.22 -19.21 -6.03
C GLU A 53 -6.23 -20.09 -5.27
N ALA A 54 -5.49 -19.51 -4.34
CA ALA A 54 -4.43 -20.24 -3.60
C ALA A 54 -4.99 -21.21 -2.57
N THR A 55 -6.15 -20.92 -1.98
CA THR A 55 -6.70 -21.68 -0.85
C THR A 55 -7.89 -22.54 -1.19
N ASN A 56 -8.50 -22.36 -2.37
CA ASN A 56 -9.72 -23.05 -2.79
C ASN A 56 -10.89 -22.86 -1.80
N THR A 57 -10.87 -21.79 -1.02
CA THR A 57 -11.97 -21.51 -0.11
C THR A 57 -12.98 -20.57 -0.76
N ILE A 58 -14.26 -20.76 -0.45
CA ILE A 58 -15.35 -19.93 -0.94
C ILE A 58 -15.94 -19.05 0.16
N ASP A 59 -15.44 -19.17 1.38
CA ASP A 59 -15.91 -18.38 2.51
C ASP A 59 -15.39 -16.94 2.39
N THR A 60 -16.28 -16.01 2.07
CA THR A 60 -15.94 -14.62 1.82
C THR A 60 -15.30 -13.95 3.04
N VAL A 61 -15.79 -14.24 4.25
CA VAL A 61 -15.23 -13.67 5.47
C VAL A 61 -13.78 -14.15 5.66
N ARG A 62 -13.54 -15.42 5.48
CA ARG A 62 -12.20 -15.99 5.60
C ARG A 62 -11.26 -15.40 4.55
N LEU A 63 -11.74 -15.26 3.32
CA LEU A 63 -10.97 -14.63 2.24
C LEU A 63 -10.61 -13.19 2.58
N ALA A 64 -11.55 -12.44 3.13
CA ALA A 64 -11.31 -11.06 3.52
C ALA A 64 -10.25 -10.96 4.61
N VAL A 65 -10.30 -11.84 5.62
CA VAL A 65 -9.31 -11.87 6.70
C VAL A 65 -7.92 -12.21 6.15
N LEU A 66 -7.83 -13.23 5.30
CA LEU A 66 -6.55 -13.62 4.71
C LEU A 66 -5.99 -12.54 3.79
N ALA A 67 -6.85 -11.88 3.01
CA ALA A 67 -6.43 -10.76 2.18
C ALA A 67 -5.93 -9.59 3.03
N ALA A 68 -6.63 -9.30 4.12
CA ALA A 68 -6.20 -8.26 5.06
C ALA A 68 -4.83 -8.56 5.65
N LEU A 69 -4.57 -9.82 6.02
CA LEU A 69 -3.27 -10.23 6.53
C LEU A 69 -2.18 -10.08 5.47
N ASN A 70 -2.46 -10.45 4.23
CA ASN A 70 -1.52 -10.26 3.13
C ASN A 70 -1.18 -8.78 2.92
N ILE A 71 -2.18 -7.92 2.96
CA ILE A 71 -1.98 -6.47 2.80
C ILE A 71 -1.18 -5.91 3.97
N ALA A 72 -1.50 -6.33 5.18
CA ALA A 72 -0.75 -5.93 6.37
C ALA A 72 0.71 -6.37 6.28
N ASP A 73 0.95 -7.58 5.80
CA ASP A 73 2.30 -8.10 5.60
C ASP A 73 3.06 -7.26 4.58
N GLU A 74 2.44 -6.95 3.45
CA GLU A 74 3.03 -6.06 2.43
C GLU A 74 3.38 -4.69 3.01
N TYR A 75 2.47 -4.13 3.80
CA TYR A 75 2.70 -2.84 4.45
C TYR A 75 3.94 -2.89 5.34
N HIS A 76 4.04 -3.91 6.19
CA HIS A 76 5.16 -4.03 7.10
C HIS A 76 6.48 -4.30 6.38
N LEU A 77 6.45 -5.09 5.31
CA LEU A 77 7.64 -5.33 4.49
C LEU A 77 8.12 -4.05 3.82
N LEU A 78 7.19 -3.28 3.24
CA LEU A 78 7.52 -1.99 2.63
C LEU A 78 8.08 -1.01 3.65
N LYS A 79 7.48 -0.96 4.82
CA LYS A 79 7.93 -0.09 5.91
C LYS A 79 9.34 -0.44 6.35
N ARG A 80 9.64 -1.73 6.53
CA ARG A 80 10.99 -2.20 6.88
C ARG A 80 12.00 -1.84 5.79
N LYS A 81 11.64 -2.02 4.54
CA LYS A 81 12.48 -1.70 3.41
C LYS A 81 12.81 -0.21 3.38
N GLN A 82 11.83 0.64 3.64
CA GLN A 82 12.02 2.08 3.72
C GLN A 82 12.95 2.47 4.86
N GLU A 83 12.70 1.92 6.05
CA GLU A 83 13.51 2.19 7.24
C GLU A 83 14.94 1.67 7.07
N SER A 84 15.09 0.45 6.55
CA SER A 84 16.39 -0.15 6.26
C SER A 84 17.15 0.66 5.22
N GLY A 85 16.49 1.08 4.15
CA GLY A 85 17.11 1.92 3.13
C GLY A 85 17.59 3.26 3.68
N ALA A 86 16.77 3.92 4.51
CA ALA A 86 17.14 5.17 5.15
C ALA A 86 18.30 4.98 6.11
N THR A 87 18.27 3.92 6.93
CA THR A 87 19.33 3.58 7.86
C THR A 87 20.64 3.28 7.13
N ASP A 88 20.60 2.52 6.06
CA ASP A 88 21.76 2.20 5.24
C ASP A 88 22.37 3.46 4.63
N TYR A 89 21.54 4.37 4.16
CA TYR A 89 22.00 5.64 3.60
C TYR A 89 22.70 6.47 4.66
N GLN A 90 22.13 6.58 5.85
CA GLN A 90 22.74 7.30 6.96
C GLN A 90 24.08 6.68 7.39
N LYS A 91 24.14 5.35 7.46
CA LYS A 91 25.38 4.63 7.78
C LYS A 91 26.46 4.90 6.74
N ARG A 92 26.12 4.87 5.46
CA ARG A 92 27.06 5.16 4.38
C ARG A 92 27.60 6.59 4.45
N ALA A 93 26.71 7.54 4.74
CA ALA A 93 27.11 8.93 4.90
C ALA A 93 28.07 9.10 6.06
N HIS A 94 27.82 8.44 7.19
CA HIS A 94 28.72 8.43 8.35
C HIS A 94 30.08 7.84 8.02
N LEU A 95 30.09 6.69 7.35
CA LEU A 95 31.34 6.03 6.96
C LEU A 95 32.18 6.90 6.04
N LEU A 96 31.53 7.61 5.12
CA LEU A 96 32.24 8.54 4.23
C LEU A 96 32.82 9.72 5.00
N ALA A 97 32.04 10.28 5.92
CA ALA A 97 32.54 11.39 6.76
C ALA A 97 33.71 10.96 7.59
N ASP A 98 33.65 9.78 8.21
CA ASP A 98 34.79 9.24 9.02
C ASP A 98 36.01 8.99 8.16
N ALA A 99 35.83 8.45 6.96
CA ALA A 99 36.97 8.21 6.05
C ALA A 99 37.62 9.51 5.62
N LEU A 100 36.84 10.55 5.37
CA LEU A 100 37.38 11.86 5.04
C LEU A 100 38.12 12.49 6.21
N ASP A 101 37.58 12.34 7.42
CA ASP A 101 38.28 12.83 8.63
C ASP A 101 39.62 12.14 8.85
N GLU A 102 39.71 10.83 8.63
CA GLU A 102 40.96 10.09 8.72
C GLU A 102 41.99 10.60 7.72
N VAL A 103 41.61 10.83 6.49
CA VAL A 103 42.51 11.34 5.46
C VAL A 103 42.99 12.73 5.84
N LEU A 104 42.11 13.58 6.35
CA LEU A 104 42.50 14.92 6.81
C LEU A 104 43.46 14.88 8.01
N ASP A 105 43.23 13.96 8.95
CA ASP A 105 44.11 13.78 10.09
C ASP A 105 45.50 13.27 9.68
N GLU A 106 45.55 12.31 8.74
CA GLU A 106 46.81 11.83 8.20
C GLU A 106 47.61 12.95 7.53
N ASN A 107 46.94 13.79 6.76
CA ASN A 107 47.56 14.94 6.12
C ASN A 107 48.08 15.94 7.15
N ARG A 108 47.37 16.16 8.23
CA ARG A 108 47.83 17.01 9.33
C ARG A 108 49.06 16.45 9.99
N LYS A 109 49.10 15.14 10.22
CA LYS A 109 50.25 14.46 10.83
C LYS A 109 51.47 14.47 9.90
N ALA A 110 51.23 14.37 8.61
CA ALA A 110 52.32 14.40 7.61
C ALA A 110 52.88 15.80 7.39
N GLY A 111 52.08 16.81 7.65
CA GLY A 111 52.50 18.20 7.51
C GLY A 111 52.97 18.79 8.80
#